data_d3514556e8a7f0f16a82755259079aa3
#
_entry.id   d3514556e8a7f0f16a82755259079aa3
#
_cell.length_a   1.000
_cell.length_b   1.000
_cell.length_c   1.000
_cell.angle_alpha   90.00
_cell.angle_beta   90.00
_cell.angle_gamma   90.00
#
_symmetry.space_group_name_H-M   'P 1'
#
loop_
_entity.id
_entity.type
_entity.pdbx_description
1 polymer ?
#
loop_
_entity_poly.entity_id
_entity_poly.type
_entity_poly.pdbx_seq_one_letter_code
_entity_poly.pdbx_strand_id
1 'polypeptide(L)'
;MDYQEILDGIGVPLLLSPVPLEGGGYYLPDAFEYGEEGALIADGTLCGEGLELVVLHECGHKITGCTLSKLSAPQLHIVNEAKANRFMISRKAEDYLVEIDYMANYFTPERFLQRFKLSVELFYDMAEQEMKKIAKKNKHLLVY
;
A
#
# COMPACT_ATOMS: atom_id res chain seq x y z
N MET A 1 5.54 -1.65 9.87
CA MET A 1 6.58 -2.22 8.99
C MET A 1 7.14 -1.12 8.12
N ASP A 2 8.44 -1.00 8.09
CA ASP A 2 9.08 -0.02 7.23
C ASP A 2 8.98 -0.47 5.76
N TYR A 3 8.56 0.44 4.87
CA TYR A 3 8.48 0.14 3.44
C TYR A 3 9.86 -0.19 2.85
N GLN A 4 10.94 0.29 3.45
CA GLN A 4 12.28 -0.03 2.98
C GLN A 4 12.59 -1.53 3.10
N GLU A 5 12.11 -2.18 4.16
CA GLU A 5 12.24 -3.63 4.31
C GLU A 5 11.53 -4.38 3.18
N ILE A 6 10.36 -3.88 2.78
CA ILE A 6 9.61 -4.47 1.66
C ILE A 6 10.37 -4.29 0.35
N LEU A 7 10.87 -3.08 0.09
CA LEU A 7 11.66 -2.78 -1.11
C LEU A 7 12.91 -3.65 -1.19
N ASP A 8 13.63 -3.80 -0.10
CA ASP A 8 14.81 -4.64 -0.02
C ASP A 8 14.48 -6.11 -0.30
N GLY A 9 13.36 -6.57 0.23
CA GLY A 9 12.89 -7.95 0.03
C GLY A 9 12.52 -8.27 -1.40
N ILE A 10 12.00 -7.32 -2.15
CA ILE A 10 11.61 -7.51 -3.56
C ILE A 10 12.68 -7.05 -4.55
N GLY A 11 13.80 -6.50 -4.05
CA GLY A 11 14.91 -6.09 -4.89
C GLY A 11 14.64 -4.90 -5.80
N VAL A 12 13.76 -3.99 -5.40
CA VAL A 12 13.36 -2.82 -6.19
C VAL A 12 13.92 -1.55 -5.57
N PRO A 13 14.75 -0.77 -6.31
CA PRO A 13 15.20 0.53 -5.81
C PRO A 13 14.09 1.56 -5.85
N LEU A 14 14.11 2.48 -4.89
CA LEU A 14 13.20 3.62 -4.82
C LEU A 14 13.90 4.86 -5.36
N LEU A 15 13.29 5.49 -6.36
CA LEU A 15 13.72 6.76 -6.91
C LEU A 15 12.74 7.84 -6.47
N LEU A 16 13.26 8.97 -6.00
CA LEU A 16 12.43 10.09 -5.59
C LEU A 16 12.48 11.19 -6.66
N SER A 17 11.31 11.57 -7.18
CA SER A 17 11.20 12.66 -8.14
C SER A 17 11.35 14.00 -7.45
N PRO A 18 12.17 14.92 -7.97
CA PRO A 18 12.27 16.27 -7.40
C PRO A 18 11.05 17.15 -7.67
N VAL A 19 10.16 16.70 -8.58
CA VAL A 19 8.93 17.42 -8.91
C VAL A 19 7.72 16.57 -8.53
N PRO A 20 6.55 17.18 -8.27
CA PRO A 20 5.33 16.43 -7.97
C PRO A 20 4.95 15.49 -9.11
N LEU A 21 4.48 14.29 -8.75
CA LEU A 21 4.00 13.30 -9.70
C LEU A 21 2.48 13.14 -9.53
N GLU A 22 1.77 13.12 -10.64
CA GLU A 22 0.35 12.79 -10.65
C GLU A 22 0.15 11.36 -10.13
N GLY A 23 -0.75 11.18 -9.16
CA GLY A 23 -0.97 9.89 -8.52
C GLY A 23 0.07 9.49 -7.49
N GLY A 24 1.12 10.28 -7.32
CA GLY A 24 2.14 10.10 -6.27
C GLY A 24 3.31 9.20 -6.63
N GLY A 25 3.16 8.25 -7.54
CA GLY A 25 4.25 7.36 -7.92
C GLY A 25 3.88 6.33 -8.97
N TYR A 26 4.89 5.61 -9.44
CA TYR A 26 4.75 4.57 -10.45
C TYR A 26 5.73 3.44 -10.20
N TYR A 27 5.30 2.20 -10.46
CA TYR A 27 6.22 1.08 -10.60
C TYR A 27 6.62 0.95 -12.08
N LEU A 28 7.93 0.89 -12.34
CA LEU A 28 8.51 0.84 -13.68
C LEU A 28 9.18 -0.52 -13.88
N PRO A 29 8.44 -1.54 -14.32
CA PRO A 29 8.99 -2.91 -14.44
C PRO A 29 10.10 -3.03 -15.49
N ASP A 30 10.11 -2.14 -16.50
CA ASP A 30 11.04 -2.18 -17.62
C ASP A 30 12.26 -1.28 -17.43
N ALA A 31 12.43 -0.68 -16.26
CA ALA A 31 13.58 0.17 -15.96
C ALA A 31 14.81 -0.68 -15.59
N PHE A 32 15.29 -1.48 -16.55
CA PHE A 32 16.35 -2.46 -16.32
C PHE A 32 17.72 -1.84 -15.98
N GLU A 33 17.94 -0.56 -16.26
CA GLU A 33 19.14 0.16 -15.83
C GLU A 33 19.27 0.24 -14.32
N TYR A 34 18.18 0.03 -13.57
CA TYR A 34 18.15 0.04 -12.12
C TYR A 34 18.11 -1.36 -11.49
N GLY A 35 18.04 -2.40 -12.32
CA GLY A 35 18.00 -3.80 -11.87
C GLY A 35 16.98 -4.63 -12.64
N GLU A 36 17.07 -5.95 -12.49
CA GLU A 36 16.19 -6.89 -13.19
C GLU A 36 14.70 -6.73 -12.81
N GLU A 37 14.44 -6.30 -11.58
CA GLU A 37 13.09 -6.12 -11.05
C GLU A 37 12.50 -4.74 -11.37
N GLY A 38 13.22 -3.91 -12.13
CA GLY A 38 12.80 -2.55 -12.45
C GLY A 38 13.05 -1.57 -11.31
N ALA A 39 12.26 -0.50 -11.27
CA ALA A 39 12.39 0.54 -10.25
C ALA A 39 11.01 1.08 -9.88
N LEU A 40 10.93 1.66 -8.69
CA LEU A 40 9.77 2.37 -8.20
C LEU A 40 10.13 3.85 -8.11
N ILE A 41 9.32 4.71 -8.73
CA ILE A 41 9.49 6.15 -8.62
C ILE A 41 8.35 6.73 -7.78
N ALA A 42 8.68 7.57 -6.81
CA ALA A 42 7.68 8.25 -5.98
C ALA A 42 7.92 9.75 -6.00
N ASP A 43 6.86 10.48 -5.67
CA ASP A 43 6.90 11.94 -5.55
C ASP A 43 7.76 12.33 -4.35
N GLY A 44 8.96 12.85 -4.60
CA GLY A 44 9.91 13.26 -3.57
C GLY A 44 9.48 14.52 -2.81
N THR A 45 8.42 15.20 -3.24
CA THR A 45 7.83 16.33 -2.50
C THR A 45 6.91 15.86 -1.38
N LEU A 46 6.51 14.58 -1.39
CA LEU A 46 5.77 13.97 -0.28
C LEU A 46 6.73 13.57 0.83
N CYS A 47 6.21 13.50 2.05
CA CYS A 47 7.00 13.08 3.20
C CYS A 47 6.12 12.30 4.19
N GLY A 48 6.77 11.62 5.14
CA GLY A 48 6.10 10.90 6.20
C GLY A 48 5.12 9.85 5.70
N GLU A 49 3.93 9.82 6.29
CA GLU A 49 2.92 8.81 6.00
C GLU A 49 2.37 8.89 4.57
N GLY A 50 2.31 10.09 4.00
CA GLY A 50 1.85 10.27 2.61
C GLY A 50 2.77 9.56 1.62
N LEU A 51 4.08 9.72 1.78
CA LEU A 51 5.06 9.03 0.95
C LEU A 51 4.99 7.52 1.18
N GLU A 52 4.88 7.09 2.43
CA GLU A 52 4.79 5.68 2.79
C GLU A 52 3.60 4.99 2.12
N LEU A 53 2.43 5.62 2.13
CA LEU A 53 1.24 5.06 1.47
C LEU A 53 1.44 4.87 -0.03
N VAL A 54 2.04 5.86 -0.70
CA VAL A 54 2.34 5.78 -2.13
C VAL A 54 3.31 4.63 -2.40
N VAL A 55 4.38 4.53 -1.64
CA VAL A 55 5.38 3.46 -1.82
C VAL A 55 4.76 2.09 -1.61
N LEU A 56 3.93 1.92 -0.58
CA LEU A 56 3.24 0.65 -0.32
C LEU A 56 2.27 0.28 -1.45
N HIS A 57 1.55 1.26 -2.00
CA HIS A 57 0.67 1.03 -3.15
C HIS A 57 1.47 0.52 -4.36
N GLU A 58 2.59 1.16 -4.67
CA GLU A 58 3.43 0.76 -5.80
C GLU A 58 4.14 -0.59 -5.56
N CYS A 59 4.53 -0.88 -4.32
CA CYS A 59 4.99 -2.21 -3.94
C CYS A 59 3.90 -3.26 -4.18
N GLY A 60 2.65 -2.89 -3.91
CA GLY A 60 1.51 -3.75 -4.18
C GLY A 60 1.40 -4.13 -5.66
N HIS A 61 1.63 -3.19 -6.57
CA HIS A 61 1.67 -3.49 -8.00
C HIS A 61 2.75 -4.52 -8.33
N LYS A 62 3.93 -4.39 -7.75
CA LYS A 62 5.04 -5.33 -7.97
C LYS A 62 4.71 -6.72 -7.42
N ILE A 63 4.18 -6.79 -6.21
CA ILE A 63 3.97 -8.07 -5.50
C ILE A 63 2.75 -8.82 -6.02
N THR A 64 1.66 -8.12 -6.29
CA THR A 64 0.35 -8.73 -6.58
C THR A 64 -0.06 -8.65 -8.04
N GLY A 65 0.50 -7.69 -8.77
CA GLY A 65 0.11 -7.39 -10.12
C GLY A 65 0.91 -8.14 -11.16
N CYS A 66 0.42 -8.07 -12.38
CA CYS A 66 1.17 -8.39 -13.58
C CYS A 66 1.48 -7.08 -14.29
N THR A 67 2.50 -7.10 -15.14
CA THR A 67 2.80 -5.95 -15.99
C THR A 67 1.67 -5.73 -16.97
N LEU A 68 1.04 -4.55 -16.91
CA LEU A 68 -0.02 -4.15 -17.82
C LEU A 68 0.50 -3.08 -18.77
N SER A 69 0.03 -3.12 -20.02
CA SER A 69 0.30 -2.08 -21.02
C SER A 69 -0.93 -1.20 -21.18
N LYS A 70 -0.76 -0.08 -21.89
CA LYS A 70 -1.89 0.80 -22.26
C LYS A 70 -2.93 0.08 -23.12
N LEU A 71 -2.54 -1.02 -23.77
CA LEU A 71 -3.41 -1.84 -24.62
C LEU A 71 -4.16 -2.93 -23.84
N SER A 72 -3.84 -3.13 -22.56
CA SER A 72 -4.55 -4.10 -21.72
C SER A 72 -5.99 -3.65 -21.49
N ALA A 73 -6.88 -4.62 -21.31
CA ALA A 73 -8.30 -4.33 -21.07
C ALA A 73 -8.48 -3.47 -19.80
N PRO A 74 -9.39 -2.46 -19.83
CA PRO A 74 -9.63 -1.61 -18.67
C PRO A 74 -9.96 -2.37 -17.39
N GLN A 75 -10.67 -3.48 -17.47
CA GLN A 75 -11.00 -4.32 -16.32
C GLN A 75 -9.76 -4.88 -15.62
N LEU A 76 -8.71 -5.20 -16.37
CA LEU A 76 -7.45 -5.69 -15.81
C LEU A 76 -6.74 -4.59 -15.01
N HIS A 77 -6.80 -3.35 -15.49
CA HIS A 77 -6.26 -2.19 -14.77
C HIS A 77 -7.00 -1.97 -13.45
N ILE A 78 -8.33 -2.05 -13.47
CA ILE A 78 -9.15 -1.91 -12.26
C ILE A 78 -8.80 -2.99 -11.24
N VAL A 79 -8.68 -4.24 -11.67
CA VAL A 79 -8.33 -5.36 -10.77
C VAL A 79 -6.91 -5.16 -10.22
N ASN A 80 -5.97 -4.73 -11.04
CA ASN A 80 -4.59 -4.50 -10.62
C ASN A 80 -4.50 -3.37 -9.58
N GLU A 81 -5.23 -2.27 -9.80
CA GLU A 81 -5.31 -1.17 -8.82
C GLU A 81 -5.94 -1.64 -7.51
N ALA A 82 -6.99 -2.44 -7.57
CA ALA A 82 -7.63 -2.98 -6.38
C ALA A 82 -6.67 -3.86 -5.57
N LYS A 83 -5.89 -4.69 -6.24
CA LYS A 83 -4.87 -5.52 -5.57
C LYS A 83 -3.80 -4.68 -4.90
N ALA A 84 -3.32 -3.63 -5.57
CA ALA A 84 -2.31 -2.72 -5.01
C ALA A 84 -2.86 -1.97 -3.80
N ASN A 85 -4.08 -1.47 -3.88
CA ASN A 85 -4.75 -0.81 -2.76
C ASN A 85 -4.96 -1.76 -1.58
N ARG A 86 -5.36 -3.00 -1.84
CA ARG A 86 -5.55 -4.02 -0.81
C ARG A 86 -4.25 -4.34 -0.09
N PHE A 87 -3.15 -4.45 -0.81
CA PHE A 87 -1.83 -4.64 -0.23
C PHE A 87 -1.45 -3.48 0.69
N MET A 88 -1.60 -2.24 0.21
CA MET A 88 -1.33 -1.03 0.98
C MET A 88 -2.16 -0.99 2.27
N ILE A 89 -3.47 -1.21 2.16
CA ILE A 89 -4.39 -1.17 3.29
C ILE A 89 -4.05 -2.26 4.31
N SER A 90 -3.78 -3.47 3.85
CA SER A 90 -3.43 -4.58 4.73
C SER A 90 -2.19 -4.27 5.56
N ARG A 91 -1.14 -3.75 4.92
CA ARG A 91 0.11 -3.39 5.62
C ARG A 91 -0.10 -2.26 6.62
N LYS A 92 -0.81 -1.22 6.22
CA LYS A 92 -1.08 -0.09 7.13
C LYS A 92 -2.02 -0.47 8.26
N ALA A 93 -2.97 -1.35 8.03
CA ALA A 93 -3.86 -1.83 9.09
C ALA A 93 -3.10 -2.65 10.14
N GLU A 94 -2.10 -3.44 9.73
CA GLU A 94 -1.23 -4.13 10.68
C GLU A 94 -0.47 -3.13 11.55
N ASP A 95 0.09 -2.08 10.94
CA ASP A 95 0.78 -1.02 11.67
C ASP A 95 -0.16 -0.29 12.63
N TYR A 96 -1.39 -0.03 12.19
CA TYR A 96 -2.40 0.63 13.00
C TYR A 96 -2.78 -0.20 14.23
N LEU A 97 -2.91 -1.51 14.08
CA LEU A 97 -3.21 -2.40 15.19
C LEU A 97 -2.14 -2.29 16.30
N VAL A 98 -0.88 -2.23 15.90
CA VAL A 98 0.23 -2.01 16.84
C VAL A 98 0.13 -0.62 17.47
N GLU A 99 -0.15 0.42 16.67
CA GLU A 99 -0.26 1.80 17.12
C GLU A 99 -1.32 1.96 18.22
N ILE A 100 -2.44 1.27 18.10
CA ILE A 100 -3.53 1.31 19.10
C ILE A 100 -3.36 0.27 20.23
N ASP A 101 -2.18 -0.33 20.36
CA ASP A 101 -1.86 -1.32 21.39
C ASP A 101 -2.83 -2.52 21.40
N TYR A 102 -3.26 -2.97 20.22
CA TYR A 102 -4.18 -4.10 20.05
C TYR A 102 -5.54 -3.91 20.72
N MET A 103 -5.98 -2.65 20.91
CA MET A 103 -7.28 -2.34 21.49
C MET A 103 -8.39 -2.54 20.46
N ALA A 104 -9.13 -3.65 20.58
CA ALA A 104 -10.12 -4.06 19.61
C ALA A 104 -11.19 -3.00 19.32
N ASN A 105 -11.59 -2.23 20.34
CA ASN A 105 -12.61 -1.20 20.20
C ASN A 105 -12.21 -0.05 19.29
N TYR A 106 -10.91 0.16 19.08
CA TYR A 106 -10.38 1.20 18.20
C TYR A 106 -10.01 0.68 16.82
N PHE A 107 -10.04 -0.64 16.62
CA PHE A 107 -9.69 -1.27 15.35
C PHE A 107 -10.90 -1.34 14.43
N THR A 108 -11.31 -0.18 13.92
CA THR A 108 -12.47 -0.04 13.03
C THR A 108 -12.08 0.61 11.71
N PRO A 109 -12.79 0.27 10.61
CA PRO A 109 -12.47 0.84 9.29
C PRO A 109 -12.48 2.38 9.28
N GLU A 110 -13.48 3.00 9.90
CA GLU A 110 -13.60 4.46 9.95
C GLU A 110 -12.40 5.11 10.64
N ARG A 111 -12.04 4.60 11.81
CA ARG A 111 -10.91 5.14 12.57
C ARG A 111 -9.59 4.95 11.84
N PHE A 112 -9.39 3.78 11.27
CA PHE A 112 -8.20 3.48 10.48
C PHE A 112 -8.06 4.42 9.27
N LEU A 113 -9.11 4.51 8.46
CA LEU A 113 -9.07 5.32 7.24
C LEU A 113 -8.90 6.80 7.55
N GLN A 114 -9.57 7.31 8.58
CA GLN A 114 -9.42 8.70 9.01
C GLN A 114 -8.01 8.96 9.53
N ARG A 115 -7.44 8.03 10.27
CA ARG A 115 -6.07 8.16 10.81
C ARG A 115 -5.04 8.37 9.70
N PHE A 116 -5.17 7.67 8.59
CA PHE A 116 -4.23 7.74 7.48
C PHE A 116 -4.70 8.63 6.33
N LYS A 117 -5.79 9.38 6.54
CA LYS A 117 -6.37 10.31 5.55
C LYS A 117 -6.72 9.62 4.23
N LEU A 118 -7.17 8.38 4.33
CA LEU A 118 -7.69 7.63 3.20
C LEU A 118 -9.20 7.84 3.08
N SER A 119 -9.71 7.78 1.84
CA SER A 119 -11.14 7.97 1.60
C SER A 119 -11.96 6.83 2.24
N VAL A 120 -12.81 7.18 3.19
CA VAL A 120 -13.74 6.22 3.81
C VAL A 120 -14.71 5.69 2.76
N GLU A 121 -15.21 6.57 1.89
CA GLU A 121 -16.14 6.19 0.84
C GLU A 121 -15.56 5.16 -0.13
N LEU A 122 -14.31 5.35 -0.55
CA LEU A 122 -13.69 4.48 -1.53
C LEU A 122 -13.16 3.18 -0.93
N PHE A 123 -12.69 3.19 0.31
CA PHE A 123 -11.92 2.09 0.87
C PHE A 123 -12.59 1.36 2.03
N TYR A 124 -13.81 1.74 2.42
CA TYR A 124 -14.46 1.16 3.59
C TYR A 124 -14.56 -0.37 3.51
N ASP A 125 -15.12 -0.89 2.43
CA ASP A 125 -15.35 -2.33 2.29
C ASP A 125 -14.05 -3.12 2.28
N MET A 126 -13.04 -2.60 1.58
CA MET A 126 -11.73 -3.22 1.50
C MET A 126 -11.04 -3.21 2.88
N ALA A 127 -11.09 -2.07 3.57
CA ALA A 127 -10.53 -1.96 4.91
C ALA A 127 -11.23 -2.91 5.88
N GLU A 128 -12.55 -2.98 5.85
CA GLU A 128 -13.32 -3.90 6.70
C GLU A 128 -12.89 -5.34 6.49
N GLN A 129 -12.78 -5.78 5.24
CA GLN A 129 -12.39 -7.15 4.91
C GLN A 129 -10.98 -7.47 5.41
N GLU A 130 -10.02 -6.58 5.17
CA GLU A 130 -8.64 -6.81 5.56
C GLU A 130 -8.45 -6.72 7.07
N MET A 131 -9.12 -5.79 7.72
CA MET A 131 -9.07 -5.67 9.18
C MET A 131 -9.68 -6.87 9.89
N LYS A 132 -10.75 -7.45 9.35
CA LYS A 132 -11.32 -8.70 9.89
C LYS A 132 -10.33 -9.85 9.81
N LYS A 133 -9.61 -9.99 8.70
CA LYS A 133 -8.57 -11.02 8.55
C LYS A 133 -7.44 -10.81 9.57
N ILE A 134 -7.00 -9.58 9.73
CA ILE A 134 -5.93 -9.22 10.66
C ILE A 134 -6.36 -9.48 12.10
N ALA A 135 -7.57 -9.07 12.47
CA ALA A 135 -8.11 -9.30 13.81
C ALA A 135 -8.20 -10.79 14.13
N LYS A 136 -8.67 -11.59 13.19
CA LYS A 136 -8.75 -13.05 13.35
C LYS A 136 -7.38 -13.67 13.57
N LYS A 137 -6.39 -13.24 12.81
CA LYS A 137 -5.01 -13.70 12.90
C LYS A 137 -4.37 -13.33 14.23
N ASN A 138 -4.75 -12.19 14.81
CA ASN A 138 -4.20 -11.67 16.07
C ASN A 138 -5.16 -11.78 17.25
N LYS A 139 -6.14 -12.65 17.16
CA LYS A 139 -7.20 -12.79 18.18
C LYS A 139 -6.65 -12.93 19.59
N HIS A 140 -5.56 -13.64 19.77
CA HIS A 140 -4.92 -13.89 21.07
C HIS A 140 -4.24 -12.64 21.66
N LEU A 141 -3.99 -11.62 20.85
CA LEU A 141 -3.36 -10.36 21.27
C LEU A 141 -4.36 -9.22 21.50
N LEU A 142 -5.60 -9.38 21.02
CA LEU A 142 -6.59 -8.30 21.10
C LEU A 142 -7.04 -8.06 22.53
N VAL A 143 -7.18 -6.76 22.89
CA VAL A 143 -7.64 -6.30 24.20
C VAL A 143 -9.01 -5.63 24.02
N TYR A 144 -9.98 -6.02 24.84
CA TYR A 144 -11.35 -5.47 24.80
C TYR A 144 -11.62 -4.54 25.97
#